data_84e44008a2a3ba729ec2adb479a37f67
#
_entry.id   84e44008a2a3ba729ec2adb479a37f67
#
_cell.length_a   1.000
_cell.length_b   1.000
_cell.length_c   1.000
_cell.angle_alpha   90.00
_cell.angle_beta   90.00
_cell.angle_gamma   90.00
#
_symmetry.space_group_name_H-M   'P 1'
#
loop_
_entity.id
_entity.type
_entity.pdbx_description
1 polymer ?
#
loop_
_entity_poly.entity_id
_entity_poly.type
_entity_poly.pdbx_seq_one_letter_code
_entity_poly.pdbx_strand_id
1 'polypeptide(L)' 'MRSLQKTYQVDRRHIAFVKFILEAYDGIAVMTTVDPRAGIISLAVPPDFESETDRLMSELSTTTGIKPVAVAKMDL' A
#
# COMPACT_ATOMS: atom_id res chain seq x y z
N MET A 1 -19.77 -2.25 -1.12
CA MET A 1 -18.86 -1.20 -1.10
C MET A 1 -17.64 -1.49 -1.89
N ARG A 2 -17.11 -0.53 -2.65
CA ARG A 2 -16.03 -0.80 -3.46
C ARG A 2 -14.79 -0.31 -2.85
N SER A 3 -13.69 -0.95 -2.93
CA SER A 3 -12.39 -0.53 -2.47
C SER A 3 -11.53 -0.20 -3.66
N LEU A 4 -10.64 0.75 -3.50
CA LEU A 4 -9.67 1.05 -4.52
C LEU A 4 -8.44 0.18 -4.25
N GLN A 5 -7.86 -0.37 -5.31
CA GLN A 5 -6.68 -1.20 -5.17
C GLN A 5 -5.47 -0.40 -5.55
N LYS A 6 -4.52 -0.30 -4.67
CA LYS A 6 -3.27 0.41 -4.93
C LYS A 6 -2.11 -0.50 -4.65
N THR A 7 -1.21 -0.61 -5.59
CA THR A 7 -0.06 -1.52 -5.49
C THR A 7 1.22 -0.74 -5.30
N TYR A 8 2.07 -1.21 -4.41
CA TYR A 8 3.31 -0.55 -4.11
C TYR A 8 4.45 -1.56 -4.04
N GLN A 9 5.65 -1.05 -4.19
CA GLN A 9 6.84 -1.88 -3.99
C GLN A 9 7.65 -1.27 -2.87
N VAL A 10 8.11 -2.10 -1.94
CA VAL A 10 8.90 -1.65 -0.81
C VAL A 10 9.93 -2.72 -0.51
N ASP A 11 11.05 -2.34 0.09
CA ASP A 11 12.05 -3.30 0.49
C ASP A 11 11.36 -4.28 1.44
N ARG A 12 11.54 -5.58 1.19
CA ARG A 12 10.81 -6.58 1.96
C ARG A 12 11.03 -6.48 3.47
N ARG A 13 12.16 -5.94 3.89
CA ARG A 13 12.40 -5.80 5.32
C ARG A 13 11.54 -4.71 5.94
N HIS A 14 10.90 -3.86 5.13
CA HIS A 14 10.04 -2.81 5.63
C HIS A 14 8.56 -3.18 5.55
N ILE A 15 8.22 -4.35 5.05
CA ILE A 15 6.81 -4.74 4.89
C ILE A 15 6.09 -4.74 6.23
N ALA A 16 6.72 -5.32 7.25
CA ALA A 16 6.08 -5.39 8.57
C ALA A 16 5.90 -3.98 9.15
N PHE A 17 6.83 -3.10 8.90
CA PHE A 17 6.74 -1.73 9.40
C PHE A 17 5.57 -1.00 8.73
N VAL A 18 5.43 -1.15 7.42
CA VAL A 18 4.33 -0.50 6.69
C VAL A 18 2.99 -1.03 7.20
N LYS A 19 2.92 -2.34 7.42
CA LYS A 19 1.69 -2.94 7.92
C LYS A 19 1.35 -2.39 9.30
N PHE A 20 2.35 -2.25 10.15
CA PHE A 20 2.16 -1.73 11.49
C PHE A 20 1.61 -0.29 11.43
N ILE A 21 2.17 0.54 10.56
CA ILE A 21 1.74 1.91 10.44
C ILE A 21 0.29 1.99 9.92
N LEU A 22 -0.04 1.17 8.93
CA LEU A 22 -1.39 1.18 8.39
C LEU A 22 -2.41 0.72 9.44
N GLU A 23 -2.03 -0.24 10.24
CA GLU A 23 -2.95 -0.71 11.28
C GLU A 23 -3.14 0.34 12.36
N ALA A 24 -2.14 1.17 12.59
CA ALA A 24 -2.24 2.23 13.58
C ALA A 24 -3.19 3.33 13.13
N TYR A 25 -3.50 3.38 11.84
CA TYR A 25 -4.43 4.38 11.34
C TYR A 25 -5.87 3.85 11.28
N ASP A 26 -6.10 2.75 11.97
CA ASP A 26 -7.47 2.37 12.24
C ASP A 26 -8.38 2.23 11.06
N GLY A 27 -8.10 1.40 10.15
CA GLY A 27 -9.01 1.10 9.07
C GLY A 27 -8.90 1.95 7.84
N ILE A 28 -7.86 2.76 7.75
CA ILE A 28 -7.67 3.57 6.57
C ILE A 28 -7.44 2.71 5.34
N ALA A 29 -6.85 1.54 5.50
CA ALA A 29 -6.61 0.64 4.38
C ALA A 29 -6.24 -0.74 4.89
N VAL A 30 -6.44 -1.74 4.05
CA VAL A 30 -6.06 -3.11 4.40
C VAL A 30 -4.93 -3.53 3.49
N MET A 31 -3.82 -3.97 4.06
CA MET A 31 -2.66 -4.36 3.29
C MET A 31 -2.61 -5.84 3.08
N THR A 32 -2.28 -6.27 1.88
CA THR A 32 -2.05 -7.65 1.55
C THR A 32 -0.68 -7.75 0.89
N THR A 33 0.12 -8.72 1.28
CA THR A 33 1.41 -8.93 0.64
C THR A 33 1.18 -9.78 -0.60
N VAL A 34 1.49 -9.22 -1.76
CA VAL A 34 1.28 -9.92 -3.02
C VAL A 34 2.49 -10.79 -3.34
N ASP A 35 3.68 -10.23 -3.19
CA ASP A 35 4.90 -10.98 -3.48
C ASP A 35 5.94 -10.58 -2.43
N PRO A 36 6.11 -11.39 -1.40
CA PRO A 36 7.03 -11.02 -0.32
C PRO A 36 8.48 -10.93 -0.78
N ARG A 37 8.86 -11.69 -1.79
CA ARG A 37 10.24 -11.63 -2.21
C ARG A 37 10.52 -10.36 -2.96
N ALA A 38 9.61 -9.93 -3.81
CA ALA A 38 9.80 -8.72 -4.57
C ALA A 38 9.38 -7.48 -3.79
N GLY A 39 8.77 -7.65 -2.64
CA GLY A 39 8.31 -6.52 -1.84
C GLY A 39 7.09 -5.85 -2.44
N ILE A 40 6.21 -6.62 -3.06
CA ILE A 40 5.00 -6.07 -3.67
C ILE A 40 3.84 -6.24 -2.71
N ILE A 41 3.20 -5.12 -2.39
CA ILE A 41 2.04 -5.14 -1.51
C ILE A 41 0.88 -4.45 -2.20
N SER A 42 -0.31 -4.78 -1.78
CA SER A 42 -1.52 -4.19 -2.31
C SER A 42 -2.33 -3.62 -1.16
N LEU A 43 -2.89 -2.44 -1.36
CA LEU A 43 -3.76 -1.84 -0.37
C LEU A 43 -5.16 -1.79 -0.91
N ALA A 44 -6.11 -2.22 -0.10
CA ALA A 44 -7.52 -2.05 -0.40
C ALA A 44 -7.95 -0.82 0.37
N VAL A 45 -8.31 0.24 -0.32
CA VAL A 45 -8.55 1.53 0.29
C VAL A 45 -9.99 1.95 0.07
N PRO A 46 -10.76 2.19 1.13
CA PRO A 46 -12.10 2.73 0.95
C PRO A 46 -12.01 4.08 0.25
N PRO A 47 -12.89 4.38 -0.69
CA PRO A 47 -12.76 5.63 -1.46
C PRO A 47 -12.71 6.88 -0.59
N ASP A 48 -13.39 6.86 0.55
CA ASP A 48 -13.40 8.00 1.44
C ASP A 48 -12.05 8.29 2.04
N PHE A 49 -11.15 7.31 2.04
CA PHE A 49 -9.84 7.47 2.65
C PHE A 49 -8.72 7.53 1.64
N GLU A 50 -9.05 7.71 0.37
CA GLU A 50 -8.03 7.69 -0.67
C GLU A 50 -7.00 8.81 -0.47
N SER A 51 -7.45 10.02 -0.20
CA SER A 51 -6.53 11.14 -0.03
C SER A 51 -5.62 10.94 1.16
N GLU A 52 -6.17 10.46 2.25
CA GLU A 52 -5.39 10.23 3.45
C GLU A 52 -4.38 9.14 3.26
N THR A 53 -4.78 8.08 2.56
CA THR A 53 -3.88 6.98 2.29
C THR A 53 -2.74 7.44 1.39
N ASP A 54 -3.04 8.20 0.34
CA ASP A 54 -2.03 8.69 -0.57
C ASP A 54 -1.03 9.59 0.16
N ARG A 55 -1.51 10.40 1.06
CA ARG A 55 -0.62 11.26 1.83
C ARG A 55 0.28 10.44 2.73
N LEU A 56 -0.29 9.45 3.41
CA LEU A 56 0.49 8.59 4.28
C LEU A 56 1.56 7.85 3.52
N MET A 57 1.19 7.28 2.36
CA MET A 57 2.15 6.51 1.58
C MET A 57 3.24 7.42 1.03
N SER A 58 2.91 8.66 0.70
CA SER A 58 3.89 9.62 0.25
C SER A 58 4.90 9.92 1.36
N GLU A 59 4.42 10.05 2.58
CA GLU A 59 5.31 10.28 3.71
C GLU A 59 6.18 9.06 4.00
N LEU A 60 5.60 7.87 3.88
CA LEU A 60 6.38 6.67 4.12
C LEU A 60 7.45 6.47 3.05
N SER A 61 7.25 7.02 1.87
CA SER A 61 8.23 6.84 0.81
C SER A 61 9.57 7.47 1.17
N THR A 62 9.57 8.51 1.99
CA THR A 62 10.83 9.13 2.37
C THR A 62 11.58 8.31 3.42
N THR A 63 10.88 7.48 4.16
CA THR A 63 11.51 6.66 5.18
C THR A 63 11.83 5.26 4.68
N THR A 64 10.93 4.66 3.93
CA THR A 64 11.08 3.27 3.54
C THR A 64 11.41 3.06 2.07
N GLY A 65 11.33 4.11 1.28
CA GLY A 65 11.54 3.98 -0.16
C GLY A 65 10.37 3.33 -0.88
N ILE A 66 9.22 3.19 -0.23
CA ILE A 66 8.07 2.57 -0.86
C ILE A 66 7.62 3.45 -2.02
N LYS A 67 7.21 2.83 -3.10
CA LYS A 67 6.78 3.58 -4.28
C LYS A 67 5.62 2.89 -4.96
N PRO A 68 4.77 3.65 -5.61
CA PRO A 68 3.65 3.03 -6.33
C PRO A 68 4.14 2.25 -7.53
N VAL A 69 3.45 1.17 -7.84
CA VAL A 69 3.80 0.33 -8.97
C VAL A 69 2.61 0.30 -9.89
N ALA A 70 2.84 0.59 -11.16
CA ALA A 70 1.79 0.51 -12.12
C ALA A 70 1.51 -0.93 -12.40
N VAL A 71 0.32 -1.38 -12.18
CA VAL A 71 -0.04 -2.73 -12.43
C VAL A 71 -0.50 -2.84 -13.84
N ALA A 72 0.09 -3.71 -14.58
CA ALA A 72 -0.27 -3.89 -15.91
C ALA A 72 -1.66 -4.40 -15.93
N LYS A 73 -2.58 -3.76 -16.57
CA LYS A 73 -3.79 -4.20 -16.58
C LYS A 73 -3.96 -5.21 -17.48
N MET A 74 -4.16 -6.20 -17.24
CA MET A 74 -4.32 -7.25 -18.01
C MET A 74 -5.57 -7.29 -18.51
N ASP A 75 -6.03 -6.65 -19.19
CA ASP A 75 -7.20 -6.73 -19.59
C ASP A 75 -7.51 -7.69 -20.21
N LEU A 76 -8.01 -8.28 -20.10
CA LEU A 76 -8.35 -9.30 -20.55
C LEU A 76 -9.18 -9.18 -21.47
#